data_ccf84fa6539244a35aaf1249fffe4505
#
_entry.id   ccf84fa6539244a35aaf1249fffe4505
#
_cell.length_a   1.000
_cell.length_b   1.000
_cell.length_c   1.000
_cell.angle_alpha   90.00
_cell.angle_beta   90.00
_cell.angle_gamma   90.00
#
_symmetry.space_group_name_H-M   'P 1'
#
loop_
_entity.id
_entity.type
_entity.pdbx_description
1 polymer ?
#
loop_
_entity_poly.entity_id
_entity_poly.type
_entity_poly.pdbx_seq_one_letter_code
_entity_poly.pdbx_strand_id
1 'polypeptide(L)'
;MDPAFTLEKKIAIVVGAANGIGRATALAFAAAGARVACADVEEPGAKTTAAEIEKNNGHALPVHLDVTNGASCRAAVAATVERFGGLDVLMYGAADSDKAATVLEMDEAAWDRVIRINLTGAFLMVKAAIPAMITRGGGSVILIASQLGRVASPGRPAYCATKGALIQLAKVLAADHAAQGIRANTISPGAVATRRMLRRFKDMDDARKNMGPKHLLNRLAEPEEIARAAVYLASDASAFMTGSDLLIDGGYTAI
;
A
#
# COMPACT_ATOMS: atom_id res chain seq x y z
N MET A 1 18.47 -17.23 -1.65
CA MET A 1 18.00 -15.85 -1.92
C MET A 1 19.12 -14.92 -1.50
N ASP A 2 19.39 -13.85 -2.26
CA ASP A 2 20.36 -12.83 -1.85
C ASP A 2 19.91 -12.25 -0.49
N PRO A 3 20.80 -12.23 0.54
CA PRO A 3 20.46 -11.73 1.87
C PRO A 3 19.94 -10.27 1.88
N ALA A 4 20.28 -9.49 0.86
CA ALA A 4 19.74 -8.12 0.75
C ALA A 4 18.23 -8.05 0.55
N PHE A 5 17.60 -9.10 0.04
CA PHE A 5 16.14 -9.17 -0.20
C PHE A 5 15.35 -9.85 0.93
N THR A 6 16.01 -10.29 2.01
CA THR A 6 15.30 -10.88 3.15
C THR A 6 14.66 -9.79 4.03
N LEU A 7 13.55 -10.15 4.67
CA LEU A 7 12.92 -9.35 5.72
C LEU A 7 13.02 -10.03 7.10
N GLU A 8 13.99 -10.95 7.26
CA GLU A 8 14.23 -11.58 8.56
C GLU A 8 14.43 -10.50 9.64
N LYS A 9 13.80 -10.72 10.81
CA LYS A 9 13.80 -9.79 11.96
C LYS A 9 13.12 -8.45 11.71
N LYS A 10 12.61 -8.16 10.51
CA LYS A 10 11.80 -6.96 10.26
C LYS A 10 10.37 -7.19 10.77
N ILE A 11 9.79 -6.12 11.27
CA ILE A 11 8.40 -6.06 11.73
C ILE A 11 7.65 -5.11 10.81
N ALA A 12 6.61 -5.60 10.17
CA ALA A 12 5.85 -4.85 9.19
C ALA A 12 4.38 -4.67 9.61
N ILE A 13 3.81 -3.51 9.35
CA ILE A 13 2.37 -3.32 9.32
C ILE A 13 1.92 -3.09 7.87
N VAL A 14 0.99 -3.92 7.40
CA VAL A 14 0.40 -3.82 6.06
C VAL A 14 -1.04 -3.35 6.20
N VAL A 15 -1.31 -2.15 5.71
CA VAL A 15 -2.63 -1.51 5.75
C VAL A 15 -3.39 -1.80 4.46
N GLY A 16 -4.60 -2.31 4.57
CA GLY A 16 -5.38 -2.84 3.45
C GLY A 16 -5.10 -4.33 3.19
N ALA A 17 -4.79 -5.09 4.25
CA ALA A 17 -4.32 -6.47 4.16
C ALA A 17 -5.42 -7.52 3.93
N ALA A 18 -6.71 -7.13 3.92
CA ALA A 18 -7.81 -8.09 3.74
C ALA A 18 -7.88 -8.69 2.34
N ASN A 19 -7.43 -7.95 1.30
CA ASN A 19 -7.52 -8.43 -0.08
C ASN A 19 -6.51 -7.74 -1.03
N GLY A 20 -6.45 -8.22 -2.28
CA GLY A 20 -5.70 -7.59 -3.38
C GLY A 20 -4.21 -7.38 -3.08
N ILE A 21 -3.69 -6.19 -3.42
CA ILE A 21 -2.26 -5.85 -3.27
C ILE A 21 -1.82 -5.96 -1.80
N GLY A 22 -2.63 -5.47 -0.85
CA GLY A 22 -2.27 -5.52 0.56
C GLY A 22 -2.15 -6.96 1.08
N ARG A 23 -3.12 -7.83 0.75
CA ARG A 23 -3.04 -9.25 1.09
C ARG A 23 -1.81 -9.92 0.49
N ALA A 24 -1.57 -9.73 -0.81
CA ALA A 24 -0.40 -10.31 -1.48
C ALA A 24 0.91 -9.79 -0.87
N THR A 25 0.96 -8.51 -0.49
CA THR A 25 2.14 -7.92 0.19
C THR A 25 2.34 -8.52 1.58
N ALA A 26 1.28 -8.71 2.37
CA ALA A 26 1.40 -9.33 3.70
C ALA A 26 1.95 -10.74 3.61
N LEU A 27 1.45 -11.56 2.67
CA LEU A 27 1.95 -12.91 2.41
C LEU A 27 3.42 -12.90 1.93
N ALA A 28 3.77 -11.99 1.00
CA ALA A 28 5.13 -11.88 0.48
C ALA A 28 6.12 -11.41 1.56
N PHE A 29 5.73 -10.48 2.43
CA PHE A 29 6.56 -10.03 3.55
C PHE A 29 6.83 -11.17 4.53
N ALA A 30 5.78 -11.95 4.89
CA ALA A 30 5.94 -13.11 5.75
C ALA A 30 6.83 -14.18 5.11
N ALA A 31 6.65 -14.47 3.82
CA ALA A 31 7.48 -15.41 3.07
C ALA A 31 8.96 -14.96 2.99
N ALA A 32 9.22 -13.65 3.05
CA ALA A 32 10.56 -13.07 3.13
C ALA A 32 11.14 -13.03 4.56
N GLY A 33 10.40 -13.52 5.57
CA GLY A 33 10.84 -13.64 6.97
C GLY A 33 10.35 -12.55 7.92
N ALA A 34 9.50 -11.61 7.48
CA ALA A 34 8.95 -10.57 8.35
C ALA A 34 7.90 -11.12 9.32
N ARG A 35 7.77 -10.45 10.47
CA ARG A 35 6.57 -10.52 11.33
C ARG A 35 5.58 -9.48 10.84
N VAL A 36 4.32 -9.86 10.56
CA VAL A 36 3.39 -9.00 9.83
C VAL A 36 2.12 -8.71 10.63
N ALA A 37 1.84 -7.44 10.89
CA ALA A 37 0.52 -7.00 11.29
C ALA A 37 -0.35 -6.78 10.04
N CYS A 38 -1.41 -7.59 9.91
CA CYS A 38 -2.39 -7.52 8.83
C CYS A 38 -3.52 -6.58 9.25
N ALA A 39 -3.44 -5.31 8.83
CA ALA A 39 -4.37 -4.28 9.28
C ALA A 39 -5.40 -3.94 8.20
N ASP A 40 -6.69 -3.99 8.54
CA ASP A 40 -7.78 -3.65 7.63
C ASP A 40 -9.05 -3.28 8.42
N VAL A 41 -9.94 -2.51 7.82
CA VAL A 41 -11.29 -2.27 8.33
C VAL A 41 -12.18 -3.50 8.13
N GLU A 42 -11.91 -4.32 7.11
CA GLU A 42 -12.54 -5.62 6.87
C GLU A 42 -11.83 -6.70 7.73
N GLU A 43 -12.17 -6.69 9.02
CA GLU A 43 -11.52 -7.56 10.02
C GLU A 43 -11.52 -9.05 9.65
N PRO A 44 -12.61 -9.66 9.11
CA PRO A 44 -12.60 -11.05 8.67
C PRO A 44 -11.54 -11.35 7.61
N GLY A 45 -11.34 -10.44 6.65
CA GLY A 45 -10.32 -10.58 5.61
C GLY A 45 -8.91 -10.48 6.18
N ALA A 46 -8.66 -9.54 7.11
CA ALA A 46 -7.39 -9.43 7.80
C ALA A 46 -7.06 -10.71 8.61
N LYS A 47 -8.04 -11.27 9.32
CA LYS A 47 -7.92 -12.56 10.03
C LYS A 47 -7.57 -13.72 9.08
N THR A 48 -8.24 -13.78 7.92
CA THR A 48 -7.95 -14.82 6.91
C THR A 48 -6.51 -14.72 6.40
N THR A 49 -6.05 -13.51 6.10
CA THR A 49 -4.67 -13.28 5.65
C THR A 49 -3.65 -13.67 6.73
N ALA A 50 -3.89 -13.28 7.98
CA ALA A 50 -3.02 -13.64 9.11
C ALA A 50 -2.98 -15.17 9.33
N ALA A 51 -4.13 -15.84 9.31
CA ALA A 51 -4.21 -17.30 9.47
C ALA A 51 -3.45 -18.06 8.35
N GLU A 52 -3.48 -17.54 7.12
CA GLU A 52 -2.72 -18.11 6.01
C GLU A 52 -1.21 -17.95 6.21
N ILE A 53 -0.76 -16.82 6.75
CA ILE A 53 0.66 -16.62 7.11
C ILE A 53 1.08 -17.61 8.19
N GLU A 54 0.30 -17.77 9.24
CA GLU A 54 0.58 -18.69 10.35
C GLU A 54 0.59 -20.16 9.90
N LYS A 55 -0.35 -20.53 9.01
CA LYS A 55 -0.38 -21.87 8.40
C LYS A 55 0.90 -22.20 7.63
N ASN A 56 1.57 -21.18 7.09
CA ASN A 56 2.85 -21.32 6.39
C ASN A 56 4.06 -21.06 7.30
N ASN A 57 3.91 -21.24 8.63
CA ASN A 57 4.94 -21.07 9.66
C ASN A 57 5.49 -19.62 9.76
N GLY A 58 4.78 -18.63 9.26
CA GLY A 58 5.08 -17.21 9.46
C GLY A 58 4.50 -16.71 10.79
N HIS A 59 4.76 -15.43 11.08
CA HIS A 59 4.23 -14.75 12.26
C HIS A 59 3.32 -13.61 11.85
N ALA A 60 2.05 -13.66 12.22
CA ALA A 60 1.08 -12.63 11.88
C ALA A 60 0.27 -12.15 13.08
N LEU A 61 -0.30 -10.96 12.95
CA LEU A 61 -1.26 -10.35 13.88
C LEU A 61 -2.38 -9.71 13.05
N PRO A 62 -3.62 -10.19 13.11
CA PRO A 62 -4.74 -9.47 12.51
C PRO A 62 -5.08 -8.24 13.36
N VAL A 63 -5.27 -7.09 12.72
CA VAL A 63 -5.56 -5.81 13.39
C VAL A 63 -6.75 -5.14 12.70
N HIS A 64 -7.80 -4.83 13.47
CA HIS A 64 -8.86 -3.96 12.95
C HIS A 64 -8.35 -2.52 12.87
N LEU A 65 -8.48 -1.88 11.72
CA LEU A 65 -7.98 -0.54 11.46
C LEU A 65 -8.94 0.26 10.58
N ASP A 66 -9.51 1.31 11.15
CA ASP A 66 -10.13 2.39 10.38
C ASP A 66 -9.11 3.53 10.19
N VAL A 67 -8.58 3.65 8.97
CA VAL A 67 -7.58 4.67 8.61
C VAL A 67 -8.11 6.10 8.70
N THR A 68 -9.42 6.29 8.72
CA THR A 68 -10.05 7.61 8.85
C THR A 68 -10.03 8.14 10.29
N ASN A 69 -9.66 7.27 11.25
CA ASN A 69 -9.62 7.56 12.69
C ASN A 69 -8.17 7.49 13.22
N GLY A 70 -7.63 8.65 13.62
CA GLY A 70 -6.26 8.72 14.14
C GLY A 70 -6.03 7.91 15.43
N ALA A 71 -7.06 7.71 16.27
CA ALA A 71 -6.94 6.84 17.45
C ALA A 71 -6.82 5.37 17.04
N SER A 72 -7.58 4.93 16.03
CA SER A 72 -7.46 3.60 15.46
C SER A 72 -6.07 3.36 14.86
N CYS A 73 -5.51 4.35 14.13
CA CYS A 73 -4.15 4.26 13.57
C CYS A 73 -3.09 4.08 14.69
N ARG A 74 -3.18 4.87 15.76
CA ARG A 74 -2.26 4.74 16.90
C ARG A 74 -2.41 3.40 17.62
N ALA A 75 -3.63 2.92 17.82
CA ALA A 75 -3.90 1.63 18.45
C ALA A 75 -3.34 0.46 17.60
N ALA A 76 -3.45 0.51 16.27
CA ALA A 76 -2.91 -0.50 15.39
C ALA A 76 -1.37 -0.58 15.46
N VAL A 77 -0.69 0.57 15.50
CA VAL A 77 0.77 0.61 15.68
C VAL A 77 1.14 0.11 17.09
N ALA A 78 0.45 0.54 18.13
CA ALA A 78 0.71 0.10 19.51
C ALA A 78 0.57 -1.43 19.64
N ALA A 79 -0.49 -2.03 19.11
CA ALA A 79 -0.68 -3.47 19.12
C ALA A 79 0.43 -4.22 18.35
N THR A 80 0.92 -3.64 17.24
CA THR A 80 2.05 -4.21 16.47
C THR A 80 3.33 -4.18 17.31
N VAL A 81 3.63 -3.05 17.96
CA VAL A 81 4.81 -2.88 18.82
C VAL A 81 4.73 -3.79 20.03
N GLU A 82 3.58 -3.88 20.68
CA GLU A 82 3.36 -4.78 21.83
C GLU A 82 3.57 -6.23 21.46
N ARG A 83 3.03 -6.67 20.31
CA ARG A 83 3.10 -8.08 19.88
C ARG A 83 4.47 -8.49 19.39
N PHE A 84 5.20 -7.61 18.71
CA PHE A 84 6.42 -7.99 18.00
C PHE A 84 7.69 -7.27 18.48
N GLY A 85 7.56 -6.22 19.30
CA GLY A 85 8.69 -5.49 19.89
C GLY A 85 9.17 -4.28 19.09
N GLY A 86 8.43 -3.80 18.09
CA GLY A 86 8.79 -2.62 17.30
C GLY A 86 8.07 -2.51 15.98
N LEU A 87 8.56 -1.62 15.09
CA LEU A 87 8.05 -1.44 13.75
C LEU A 87 9.19 -0.99 12.82
N ASP A 88 9.43 -1.73 11.74
CA ASP A 88 10.47 -1.44 10.74
C ASP A 88 9.87 -1.04 9.37
N VAL A 89 8.67 -1.52 9.03
CA VAL A 89 8.07 -1.30 7.72
C VAL A 89 6.60 -0.91 7.86
N LEU A 90 6.21 0.20 7.23
CA LEU A 90 4.81 0.56 6.98
C LEU A 90 4.52 0.44 5.49
N MET A 91 3.60 -0.44 5.10
CA MET A 91 3.01 -0.44 3.77
C MET A 91 1.56 0.06 3.84
N TYR A 92 1.27 1.17 3.17
CA TYR A 92 -0.07 1.76 3.11
C TYR A 92 -0.73 1.46 1.77
N GLY A 93 -1.70 0.54 1.78
CA GLY A 93 -2.46 0.09 0.60
C GLY A 93 -3.96 0.37 0.67
N ALA A 94 -4.48 0.90 1.80
CA ALA A 94 -5.89 1.25 1.90
C ALA A 94 -6.25 2.35 0.89
N ALA A 95 -7.29 2.14 0.13
CA ALA A 95 -7.76 3.13 -0.83
C ALA A 95 -9.22 2.90 -1.23
N ASP A 96 -9.93 3.98 -1.45
CA ASP A 96 -11.20 4.00 -2.17
C ASP A 96 -11.03 4.66 -3.54
N SER A 97 -12.03 4.56 -4.40
CA SER A 97 -12.06 5.18 -5.71
C SER A 97 -13.42 5.77 -5.98
N ASP A 98 -13.42 6.93 -6.60
CA ASP A 98 -14.61 7.60 -7.11
C ASP A 98 -15.38 6.74 -8.13
N LYS A 99 -16.69 6.93 -8.16
CA LYS A 99 -17.49 6.60 -9.35
C LYS A 99 -17.05 7.54 -10.47
N ALA A 100 -17.16 7.08 -11.73
CA ALA A 100 -16.81 7.92 -12.87
C ALA A 100 -17.73 9.16 -12.90
N ALA A 101 -17.15 10.34 -12.72
CA ALA A 101 -17.80 11.64 -12.73
C ALA A 101 -16.79 12.73 -13.08
N THR A 102 -17.20 13.74 -13.82
CA THR A 102 -16.38 14.94 -14.02
C THR A 102 -16.32 15.75 -12.71
N VAL A 103 -15.46 16.76 -12.63
CA VAL A 103 -15.41 17.65 -11.45
C VAL A 103 -16.77 18.34 -11.21
N LEU A 104 -17.48 18.67 -12.29
CA LEU A 104 -18.80 19.31 -12.20
C LEU A 104 -19.88 18.38 -11.63
N GLU A 105 -19.78 17.09 -11.90
CA GLU A 105 -20.78 16.07 -11.53
C GLU A 105 -20.45 15.35 -10.22
N MET A 106 -19.22 15.51 -9.73
CA MET A 106 -18.76 14.79 -8.55
C MET A 106 -19.43 15.32 -7.28
N ASP A 107 -20.05 14.43 -6.53
CA ASP A 107 -20.57 14.72 -5.19
C ASP A 107 -19.43 15.03 -4.20
N GLU A 108 -19.57 16.14 -3.47
CA GLU A 108 -18.55 16.60 -2.49
C GLU A 108 -18.30 15.55 -1.40
N ALA A 109 -19.32 14.87 -0.92
CA ALA A 109 -19.16 13.80 0.08
C ALA A 109 -18.37 12.59 -0.48
N ALA A 110 -18.52 12.30 -1.78
CA ALA A 110 -17.72 11.27 -2.44
C ALA A 110 -16.26 11.71 -2.60
N TRP A 111 -16.02 12.99 -2.94
CA TRP A 111 -14.68 13.59 -2.94
C TRP A 111 -14.03 13.47 -1.55
N ASP A 112 -14.69 13.97 -0.51
CA ASP A 112 -14.17 13.96 0.86
C ASP A 112 -13.85 12.55 1.35
N ARG A 113 -14.69 11.57 1.04
CA ARG A 113 -14.44 10.16 1.39
C ARG A 113 -13.17 9.63 0.74
N VAL A 114 -12.93 9.91 -0.54
CA VAL A 114 -11.73 9.46 -1.24
C VAL A 114 -10.47 10.15 -0.67
N ILE A 115 -10.52 11.46 -0.44
CA ILE A 115 -9.46 12.21 0.23
C ILE A 115 -9.19 11.64 1.63
N ARG A 116 -10.24 11.42 2.40
CA ARG A 116 -10.16 10.95 3.79
C ARG A 116 -9.49 9.59 3.88
N ILE A 117 -9.85 8.64 3.03
CA ILE A 117 -9.26 7.31 3.03
C ILE A 117 -7.85 7.33 2.42
N ASN A 118 -7.70 7.85 1.20
CA ASN A 118 -6.48 7.67 0.43
C ASN A 118 -5.32 8.53 0.92
N LEU A 119 -5.59 9.78 1.31
CA LEU A 119 -4.56 10.76 1.65
C LEU A 119 -4.49 11.04 3.16
N THR A 120 -5.61 11.45 3.76
CA THR A 120 -5.63 11.74 5.21
C THR A 120 -5.30 10.48 6.02
N GLY A 121 -5.83 9.32 5.62
CA GLY A 121 -5.51 8.04 6.25
C GLY A 121 -4.04 7.66 6.15
N ALA A 122 -3.40 7.90 5.00
CA ALA A 122 -1.96 7.70 4.84
C ALA A 122 -1.17 8.61 5.79
N PHE A 123 -1.51 9.89 5.86
CA PHE A 123 -0.92 10.83 6.81
C PHE A 123 -1.07 10.37 8.26
N LEU A 124 -2.26 9.94 8.68
CA LEU A 124 -2.53 9.48 10.05
C LEU A 124 -1.72 8.23 10.40
N MET A 125 -1.62 7.27 9.47
CA MET A 125 -0.83 6.06 9.67
C MET A 125 0.66 6.36 9.76
N VAL A 126 1.20 7.19 8.85
CA VAL A 126 2.60 7.60 8.87
C VAL A 126 2.92 8.33 10.18
N LYS A 127 2.07 9.29 10.60
CA LYS A 127 2.22 10.02 11.86
C LYS A 127 2.25 9.08 13.08
N ALA A 128 1.47 7.99 13.05
CA ALA A 128 1.46 7.00 14.12
C ALA A 128 2.70 6.08 14.07
N ALA A 129 3.17 5.70 12.87
CA ALA A 129 4.22 4.72 12.67
C ALA A 129 5.64 5.27 12.91
N ILE A 130 5.93 6.49 12.44
CA ILE A 130 7.28 7.09 12.46
C ILE A 130 7.93 7.06 13.85
N PRO A 131 7.28 7.41 14.97
CA PRO A 131 7.91 7.37 16.29
C PRO A 131 8.42 5.96 16.66
N ALA A 132 7.65 4.91 16.37
CA ALA A 132 8.06 3.54 16.63
C ALA A 132 9.22 3.12 15.72
N MET A 133 9.24 3.56 14.46
CA MET A 133 10.33 3.30 13.52
C MET A 133 11.62 4.00 13.97
N ILE A 134 11.56 5.25 14.42
CA ILE A 134 12.72 5.98 14.97
C ILE A 134 13.30 5.23 16.16
N THR A 135 12.47 4.72 17.08
CA THR A 135 12.90 3.93 18.24
C THR A 135 13.64 2.65 17.81
N ARG A 136 13.33 2.11 16.62
CA ARG A 136 14.00 0.94 16.02
C ARG A 136 15.30 1.30 15.27
N GLY A 137 15.61 2.59 15.13
CA GLY A 137 16.79 3.08 14.41
C GLY A 137 16.54 3.36 12.92
N GLY A 138 15.27 3.45 12.50
CA GLY A 138 14.86 3.74 11.13
C GLY A 138 13.83 2.77 10.57
N GLY A 139 13.60 2.82 9.26
CA GLY A 139 12.64 1.93 8.61
C GLY A 139 12.26 2.32 7.18
N SER A 140 11.28 1.62 6.63
CA SER A 140 10.78 1.85 5.26
C SER A 140 9.28 2.14 5.26
N VAL A 141 8.89 3.30 4.74
CA VAL A 141 7.50 3.68 4.45
C VAL A 141 7.23 3.44 2.96
N ILE A 142 6.20 2.67 2.66
CA ILE A 142 5.79 2.33 1.28
C ILE A 142 4.34 2.75 1.11
N LEU A 143 4.09 3.73 0.23
CA LEU A 143 2.74 4.20 -0.07
C LEU A 143 2.31 3.67 -1.43
N ILE A 144 1.17 2.99 -1.51
CA ILE A 144 0.62 2.53 -2.80
C ILE A 144 -0.09 3.70 -3.48
N ALA A 145 0.62 4.31 -4.43
CA ALA A 145 0.10 5.33 -5.32
C ALA A 145 -0.67 4.71 -6.50
N SER A 146 -0.43 5.15 -7.72
CA SER A 146 -1.00 4.62 -8.97
C SER A 146 -0.31 5.28 -10.16
N GLN A 147 -0.29 4.61 -11.33
CA GLN A 147 -0.03 5.28 -12.61
C GLN A 147 -0.89 6.55 -12.79
N LEU A 148 -2.12 6.54 -12.25
CA LEU A 148 -3.03 7.69 -12.28
C LEU A 148 -2.66 8.82 -11.29
N GLY A 149 -1.58 8.69 -10.57
CA GLY A 149 -0.90 9.79 -9.87
C GLY A 149 0.09 10.55 -10.76
N ARG A 150 0.44 9.98 -11.92
CA ARG A 150 1.35 10.56 -12.92
C ARG A 150 0.63 11.06 -14.17
N VAL A 151 -0.44 10.39 -14.56
CA VAL A 151 -1.26 10.76 -15.73
C VAL A 151 -2.72 10.84 -15.33
N ALA A 152 -3.50 11.62 -16.09
CA ALA A 152 -4.92 11.76 -15.86
C ALA A 152 -5.72 10.56 -16.37
N SER A 153 -6.88 10.34 -15.75
CA SER A 153 -7.94 9.48 -16.26
C SER A 153 -9.26 10.23 -16.18
N PRO A 154 -9.98 10.43 -17.31
CA PRO A 154 -11.27 11.09 -17.29
C PRO A 154 -12.23 10.46 -16.24
N GLY A 155 -12.97 11.29 -15.54
CA GLY A 155 -13.93 10.87 -14.53
C GLY A 155 -13.31 10.32 -13.23
N ARG A 156 -12.08 10.71 -12.89
CA ARG A 156 -11.34 10.26 -11.69
C ARG A 156 -10.68 11.40 -10.91
N PRO A 157 -11.36 12.52 -10.66
CA PRO A 157 -10.71 13.71 -10.10
C PRO A 157 -10.11 13.47 -8.72
N ALA A 158 -10.87 12.91 -7.77
CA ALA A 158 -10.39 12.69 -6.41
C ALA A 158 -9.31 11.59 -6.35
N TYR A 159 -9.51 10.48 -7.08
CA TYR A 159 -8.53 9.39 -7.09
C TYR A 159 -7.19 9.85 -7.65
N CYS A 160 -7.18 10.48 -8.83
CA CYS A 160 -5.94 10.99 -9.44
C CYS A 160 -5.24 12.00 -8.53
N ALA A 161 -5.99 12.95 -7.95
CA ALA A 161 -5.46 13.94 -7.03
C ALA A 161 -4.78 13.28 -5.80
N THR A 162 -5.46 12.29 -5.16
CA THR A 162 -4.89 11.62 -4.00
C THR A 162 -3.66 10.79 -4.35
N LYS A 163 -3.64 10.14 -5.51
CA LYS A 163 -2.48 9.32 -5.93
C LYS A 163 -1.27 10.17 -6.30
N GLY A 164 -1.47 11.33 -6.91
CA GLY A 164 -0.41 12.33 -7.11
C GLY A 164 0.11 12.91 -5.77
N ALA A 165 -0.80 13.19 -4.84
CA ALA A 165 -0.44 13.68 -3.52
C ALA A 165 0.40 12.66 -2.72
N LEU A 166 0.13 11.34 -2.82
CA LEU A 166 0.94 10.30 -2.16
C LEU A 166 2.37 10.27 -2.69
N ILE A 167 2.57 10.46 -4.01
CA ILE A 167 3.92 10.54 -4.61
C ILE A 167 4.69 11.72 -4.02
N GLN A 168 4.05 12.88 -3.89
CA GLN A 168 4.69 14.04 -3.29
C GLN A 168 4.90 13.89 -1.78
N LEU A 169 3.94 13.28 -1.05
CA LEU A 169 4.06 13.01 0.38
C LEU A 169 5.27 12.13 0.69
N ALA A 170 5.53 11.09 -0.11
CA ALA A 170 6.71 10.24 0.08
C ALA A 170 8.03 11.03 -0.02
N LYS A 171 8.11 12.01 -0.92
CA LYS A 171 9.30 12.87 -1.05
C LYS A 171 9.49 13.75 0.19
N VAL A 172 8.42 14.33 0.71
CA VAL A 172 8.47 15.14 1.95
C VAL A 172 8.91 14.27 3.13
N LEU A 173 8.32 13.08 3.28
CA LEU A 173 8.70 12.13 4.35
C LEU A 173 10.18 11.72 4.24
N ALA A 174 10.67 11.50 3.03
CA ALA A 174 12.08 11.20 2.80
C ALA A 174 12.99 12.36 3.23
N ALA A 175 12.64 13.60 2.85
CA ALA A 175 13.41 14.80 3.20
C ALA A 175 13.40 15.06 4.71
N ASP A 176 12.26 14.92 5.36
CA ASP A 176 12.10 15.24 6.79
C ASP A 176 12.74 14.19 7.71
N HIS A 177 12.78 12.92 7.30
CA HIS A 177 13.11 11.81 8.19
C HIS A 177 14.35 10.98 7.76
N ALA A 178 15.08 11.37 6.71
CA ALA A 178 16.29 10.69 6.28
C ALA A 178 17.36 10.62 7.39
N ALA A 179 17.55 11.72 8.13
CA ALA A 179 18.48 11.78 9.26
C ALA A 179 18.12 10.82 10.41
N GLN A 180 16.89 10.33 10.44
CA GLN A 180 16.38 9.36 11.41
C GLN A 180 16.38 7.92 10.85
N GLY A 181 17.05 7.69 9.71
CA GLY A 181 17.14 6.38 9.06
C GLY A 181 15.86 5.92 8.38
N ILE A 182 14.89 6.80 8.13
CA ILE A 182 13.63 6.44 7.48
C ILE A 182 13.73 6.70 5.98
N ARG A 183 13.44 5.67 5.19
CA ARG A 183 13.19 5.78 3.76
C ARG A 183 11.69 5.83 3.49
N ALA A 184 11.28 6.64 2.53
CA ALA A 184 9.88 6.71 2.12
C ALA A 184 9.79 6.71 0.58
N ASN A 185 9.04 5.75 0.04
CA ASN A 185 8.87 5.58 -1.40
C ASN A 185 7.42 5.26 -1.75
N THR A 186 7.06 5.45 -3.02
CA THR A 186 5.78 4.98 -3.53
C THR A 186 5.97 3.82 -4.49
N ILE A 187 4.93 3.00 -4.62
CA ILE A 187 4.72 2.12 -5.77
C ILE A 187 3.52 2.66 -6.53
N SER A 188 3.65 2.84 -7.84
CA SER A 188 2.60 3.29 -8.74
C SER A 188 2.17 2.16 -9.70
N PRO A 189 1.22 1.30 -9.27
CA PRO A 189 0.76 0.22 -10.13
C PRO A 189 -0.10 0.72 -11.30
N GLY A 190 -0.08 -0.06 -12.38
CA GLY A 190 -1.10 -0.07 -13.41
C GLY A 190 -2.40 -0.71 -12.95
N ALA A 191 -3.16 -1.26 -13.90
CA ALA A 191 -4.34 -2.06 -13.58
C ALA A 191 -3.91 -3.43 -13.04
N VAL A 192 -4.38 -3.76 -11.82
CA VAL A 192 -4.06 -5.00 -11.10
C VAL A 192 -5.32 -5.84 -10.93
N ALA A 193 -5.23 -7.15 -11.14
CA ALA A 193 -6.32 -8.11 -11.04
C ALA A 193 -6.76 -8.31 -9.58
N THR A 194 -7.55 -7.37 -9.06
CA THR A 194 -8.05 -7.37 -7.69
C THR A 194 -9.58 -7.31 -7.65
N ARG A 195 -10.17 -7.71 -6.52
CA ARG A 195 -11.63 -7.58 -6.28
C ARG A 195 -12.16 -6.16 -6.55
N ARG A 196 -11.31 -5.12 -6.47
CA ARG A 196 -11.70 -3.74 -6.82
C ARG A 196 -12.14 -3.61 -8.28
N MET A 197 -11.61 -4.40 -9.22
CA MET A 197 -12.03 -4.39 -10.62
C MET A 197 -13.52 -4.73 -10.77
N LEU A 198 -14.06 -5.60 -9.92
CA LEU A 198 -15.48 -6.00 -9.94
C LEU A 198 -16.46 -4.88 -9.55
N ARG A 199 -15.96 -3.73 -9.06
CA ARG A 199 -16.77 -2.52 -8.89
C ARG A 199 -17.08 -1.80 -10.20
N ARG A 200 -16.35 -2.11 -11.28
CA ARG A 200 -16.43 -1.44 -12.59
C ARG A 200 -16.74 -2.40 -13.73
N PHE A 201 -16.39 -3.66 -13.58
CA PHE A 201 -16.48 -4.69 -14.58
C PHE A 201 -17.35 -5.82 -14.05
N LYS A 202 -18.02 -6.51 -14.97
CA LYS A 202 -18.94 -7.61 -14.66
C LYS A 202 -18.21 -8.76 -13.93
N ASP A 203 -17.03 -9.09 -14.42
CA ASP A 203 -16.16 -10.13 -13.90
C ASP A 203 -14.69 -9.80 -14.23
N MET A 204 -13.76 -10.67 -13.86
CA MET A 204 -12.34 -10.44 -14.08
C MET A 204 -11.95 -10.57 -15.56
N ASP A 205 -12.65 -11.39 -16.34
CA ASP A 205 -12.38 -11.52 -17.78
C ASP A 205 -12.83 -10.28 -18.54
N ASP A 206 -13.96 -9.70 -18.17
CA ASP A 206 -14.38 -8.39 -18.67
C ASP A 206 -13.36 -7.29 -18.30
N ALA A 207 -12.83 -7.31 -17.08
CA ALA A 207 -11.77 -6.38 -16.67
C ALA A 207 -10.49 -6.57 -17.51
N ARG A 208 -10.05 -7.82 -17.73
CA ARG A 208 -8.87 -8.14 -18.57
C ARG A 208 -9.07 -7.67 -19.99
N LYS A 209 -10.22 -7.94 -20.58
CA LYS A 209 -10.56 -7.55 -21.95
C LYS A 209 -10.55 -6.03 -22.17
N ASN A 210 -11.03 -5.27 -21.20
CA ASN A 210 -11.19 -3.82 -21.33
C ASN A 210 -9.97 -3.01 -20.86
N MET A 211 -9.19 -3.55 -19.91
CA MET A 211 -8.05 -2.84 -19.35
C MET A 211 -6.70 -3.38 -19.84
N GLY A 212 -6.60 -4.67 -20.16
CA GLY A 212 -5.37 -5.27 -20.69
C GLY A 212 -4.79 -4.50 -21.88
N PRO A 213 -5.56 -4.24 -22.94
CA PRO A 213 -5.08 -3.54 -24.14
C PRO A 213 -4.61 -2.11 -23.91
N LYS A 214 -4.88 -1.52 -22.75
CA LYS A 214 -4.37 -0.18 -22.36
C LYS A 214 -2.93 -0.20 -21.86
N HIS A 215 -2.37 -1.38 -21.66
CA HIS A 215 -0.99 -1.59 -21.21
C HIS A 215 -0.19 -2.22 -22.35
N LEU A 216 1.05 -1.80 -22.54
CA LEU A 216 1.91 -2.39 -23.59
C LEU A 216 2.10 -3.90 -23.43
N LEU A 217 2.09 -4.39 -22.19
CA LEU A 217 2.15 -5.82 -21.89
C LEU A 217 0.83 -6.56 -22.14
N ASN A 218 -0.23 -5.86 -22.58
CA ASN A 218 -1.53 -6.38 -22.98
C ASN A 218 -2.20 -7.30 -21.92
N ARG A 219 -2.04 -7.00 -20.64
CA ARG A 219 -2.65 -7.73 -19.53
C ARG A 219 -2.78 -6.85 -18.29
N LEU A 220 -3.54 -7.32 -17.32
CA LEU A 220 -3.47 -6.81 -15.96
C LEU A 220 -2.22 -7.37 -15.25
N ALA A 221 -1.70 -6.63 -14.28
CA ALA A 221 -0.75 -7.19 -13.33
C ALA A 221 -1.48 -8.09 -12.32
N GLU A 222 -0.80 -9.11 -11.83
CA GLU A 222 -1.27 -9.86 -10.66
C GLU A 222 -0.79 -9.16 -9.38
N PRO A 223 -1.55 -9.25 -8.25
CA PRO A 223 -1.18 -8.61 -6.99
C PRO A 223 0.24 -8.95 -6.50
N GLU A 224 0.70 -10.18 -6.78
CA GLU A 224 2.02 -10.69 -6.41
C GLU A 224 3.16 -9.95 -7.14
N GLU A 225 2.92 -9.40 -8.33
CA GLU A 225 3.91 -8.60 -9.06
C GLU A 225 4.19 -7.28 -8.34
N ILE A 226 3.16 -6.68 -7.75
CA ILE A 226 3.29 -5.47 -6.94
C ILE A 226 3.89 -5.80 -5.56
N ALA A 227 3.51 -6.93 -4.97
CA ALA A 227 4.02 -7.38 -3.68
C ALA A 227 5.55 -7.62 -3.72
N ARG A 228 6.10 -8.15 -4.83
CA ARG A 228 7.55 -8.31 -5.01
C ARG A 228 8.30 -6.97 -4.96
N ALA A 229 7.73 -5.93 -5.55
CA ALA A 229 8.29 -4.58 -5.45
C ALA A 229 8.21 -4.01 -4.03
N ALA A 230 7.13 -4.32 -3.30
CA ALA A 230 7.03 -3.94 -1.91
C ALA A 230 8.09 -4.65 -1.04
N VAL A 231 8.39 -5.93 -1.29
CA VAL A 231 9.51 -6.65 -0.63
C VAL A 231 10.85 -5.95 -0.93
N TYR A 232 11.10 -5.58 -2.18
CA TYR A 232 12.31 -4.81 -2.55
C TYR A 232 12.42 -3.51 -1.74
N LEU A 233 11.35 -2.69 -1.70
CA LEU A 233 11.37 -1.43 -0.97
C LEU A 233 11.44 -1.58 0.56
N ALA A 234 10.96 -2.69 1.10
CA ALA A 234 11.03 -3.02 2.53
C ALA A 234 12.43 -3.52 2.94
N SER A 235 13.16 -4.10 2.02
CA SER A 235 14.45 -4.77 2.26
C SER A 235 15.64 -3.83 2.15
N ASP A 236 16.81 -4.32 2.55
CA ASP A 236 18.09 -3.61 2.45
C ASP A 236 18.60 -3.52 1.00
N ALA A 237 18.02 -4.29 0.06
CA ALA A 237 18.29 -4.17 -1.38
C ALA A 237 17.93 -2.77 -1.94
N SER A 238 17.05 -2.03 -1.26
CA SER A 238 16.69 -0.66 -1.60
C SER A 238 17.27 0.39 -0.65
N ALA A 239 18.35 0.09 0.06
CA ALA A 239 18.92 0.95 1.11
C ALA A 239 19.27 2.38 0.63
N PHE A 240 19.62 2.54 -0.65
CA PHE A 240 19.91 3.85 -1.25
C PHE A 240 18.72 4.48 -2.00
N MET A 241 17.50 3.93 -1.83
CA MET A 241 16.30 4.43 -2.49
C MET A 241 15.34 5.08 -1.49
N THR A 242 15.16 6.40 -1.62
CA THR A 242 14.18 7.19 -0.85
C THR A 242 13.64 8.34 -1.69
N GLY A 243 12.42 8.82 -1.41
CA GLY A 243 11.74 9.87 -2.17
C GLY A 243 11.38 9.49 -3.61
N SER A 244 11.43 8.21 -3.94
CA SER A 244 11.25 7.71 -5.30
C SER A 244 9.86 7.12 -5.51
N ASP A 245 9.41 7.11 -6.78
CA ASP A 245 8.18 6.46 -7.19
C ASP A 245 8.49 5.31 -8.14
N LEU A 246 8.26 4.08 -7.68
CA LEU A 246 8.47 2.86 -8.46
C LEU A 246 7.23 2.56 -9.31
N LEU A 247 7.29 2.93 -10.59
CA LEU A 247 6.23 2.73 -11.55
C LEU A 247 6.22 1.28 -12.05
N ILE A 248 5.07 0.61 -11.91
CA ILE A 248 4.85 -0.79 -12.34
C ILE A 248 3.49 -0.85 -13.04
N ASP A 249 3.44 -0.37 -14.27
CA ASP A 249 2.19 -0.12 -14.99
C ASP A 249 2.08 -0.85 -16.34
N GLY A 250 2.97 -1.80 -16.61
CA GLY A 250 2.95 -2.56 -17.88
C GLY A 250 3.10 -1.67 -19.12
N GLY A 251 3.69 -0.48 -18.98
CA GLY A 251 3.92 0.47 -20.05
C GLY A 251 2.73 1.40 -20.36
N TYR A 252 1.72 1.44 -19.50
CA TYR A 252 0.54 2.32 -19.69
C TYR A 252 0.91 3.80 -19.87
N THR A 253 1.91 4.28 -19.14
CA THR A 253 2.34 5.69 -19.20
C THR A 253 3.53 5.94 -20.10
N ALA A 254 3.99 4.95 -20.85
CA ALA A 254 5.16 5.05 -21.72
C ALA A 254 4.82 5.59 -23.12
N ILE A 255 3.53 5.68 -23.48
CA ILE A 255 3.01 6.15 -24.78
C ILE A 255 1.85 7.13 -24.56
#